data_fd080a08fed0b289c8c6cc875e8fc84b
#
_entry.id   fd080a08fed0b289c8c6cc875e8fc84b
#
_cell.length_a   1.000
_cell.length_b   1.000
_cell.length_c   1.000
_cell.angle_alpha   90.00
_cell.angle_beta   90.00
_cell.angle_gamma   90.00
#
_symmetry.space_group_name_H-M   'P 1'
#
loop_
_entity.id
_entity.type
_entity.pdbx_description
1 polymer ?
#
loop_
_entity_poly.entity_id
_entity_poly.type
_entity_poly.pdbx_seq_one_letter_code
_entity_poly.pdbx_strand_id
1 'polypeptide(L)'
;MKFTKIISMLLVCCMLLGLAACGAQEAPETTAAPETTSAAPETEAPAETKPVLLAVSFGSSYNETRDVTIGAVEAALQAAYPEYEVRRAFTSQIVIDILEEREKMEIDNVIEAMDRLVADGVKEVVIQPTHVMPGFEYDDVIAEIADYADEFDSMKVGDPLLTSDDDYDALVASLLEETAEYNAEGTAIVFMGHGTHHEANETYSRLQKRLNAAGAANYFIGTVEAEPSLDTVLAAVQETEATKVVLLPLMIVAGDHATNDMAGDEEDSWKTAFANAGYEVECVLKGLGQYEGVQNILIAHAGKAIEGQKPVMLAVSFGTSYNETRALTIDAVEDALQAAYPEYEVRRAFTAQTVIDILAERDGHDIDNVEEAMDRLIADGVKEVVVQPTHVMTGFEYDDVVKAVSEYEGKFDSLKISTPVVTTDADYDALVASLIAETAAYNVEGTAIVFMGHGTHHEANATYANLQQKLTDAGYANYFIGTVEATPSLDDVLAAVQATDATKVVLLPLMIVAGDHANNDMAGDEEGSWKDTFTKAGYEVECVLNGLGQYEGVQQILIDHAATAIAG
;
A
#
# COMPACT_ATOMS: atom_id res chain seq x y z
N MET A 1 -25.52 -6.83 -40.66
CA MET A 1 -26.23 -7.86 -41.43
C MET A 1 -26.42 -9.05 -40.55
N LYS A 2 -27.68 -9.45 -40.34
CA LYS A 2 -28.13 -10.58 -39.50
C LYS A 2 -27.66 -11.91 -40.06
N PHE A 3 -27.42 -12.89 -39.19
CA PHE A 3 -27.80 -14.32 -39.36
C PHE A 3 -27.36 -15.05 -38.07
N THR A 4 -28.18 -15.42 -37.19
CA THR A 4 -29.27 -16.43 -37.11
C THR A 4 -28.77 -17.70 -36.43
N LYS A 5 -29.39 -17.95 -35.28
CA LYS A 5 -29.39 -19.15 -34.43
C LYS A 5 -29.69 -20.45 -35.22
N ILE A 6 -29.11 -21.57 -34.80
CA ILE A 6 -29.75 -22.88 -34.96
C ILE A 6 -29.61 -23.67 -33.64
N ILE A 7 -30.79 -23.92 -33.06
CA ILE A 7 -31.12 -24.89 -32.05
C ILE A 7 -31.23 -26.25 -32.74
N SER A 8 -30.74 -27.31 -32.12
CA SER A 8 -31.29 -28.66 -32.37
C SER A 8 -31.23 -29.50 -31.10
N MET A 9 -32.42 -29.78 -30.64
CA MET A 9 -32.91 -30.66 -29.62
C MET A 9 -33.33 -31.98 -30.26
N LEU A 10 -32.99 -33.15 -29.68
CA LEU A 10 -33.68 -34.47 -29.79
C LEU A 10 -33.06 -35.35 -28.70
N LEU A 11 -33.68 -35.69 -27.66
CA LEU A 11 -34.90 -36.39 -27.23
C LEU A 11 -34.99 -37.88 -27.68
N VAL A 12 -35.31 -38.71 -26.67
CA VAL A 12 -36.11 -39.95 -26.67
C VAL A 12 -35.29 -41.24 -26.60
N CYS A 13 -35.33 -41.96 -25.55
CA CYS A 13 -36.37 -42.78 -24.85
C CYS A 13 -36.23 -44.29 -25.10
N CYS A 14 -36.42 -45.01 -24.11
CA CYS A 14 -37.16 -46.22 -23.80
C CYS A 14 -36.35 -47.45 -23.39
N MET A 15 -36.56 -47.91 -22.17
CA MET A 15 -37.48 -48.91 -21.67
C MET A 15 -37.13 -50.34 -22.14
N LEU A 16 -37.20 -51.41 -21.42
CA LEU A 16 -37.89 -52.00 -20.28
C LEU A 16 -37.52 -53.50 -20.15
N LEU A 17 -37.56 -54.03 -18.94
CA LEU A 17 -38.13 -55.31 -18.54
C LEU A 17 -37.43 -56.68 -18.74
N GLY A 18 -37.42 -57.41 -17.63
CA GLY A 18 -37.54 -58.87 -17.52
C GLY A 18 -36.99 -59.40 -16.20
N LEU A 19 -37.65 -59.44 -15.14
CA LEU A 19 -38.58 -60.44 -14.54
C LEU A 19 -38.01 -61.87 -14.40
N ALA A 20 -37.72 -62.20 -13.13
CA ALA A 20 -38.27 -63.30 -12.29
C ALA A 20 -37.90 -64.75 -12.57
N ALA A 21 -37.47 -65.44 -11.50
CA ALA A 21 -38.18 -66.58 -10.88
C ALA A 21 -37.30 -67.18 -9.76
N CYS A 22 -37.74 -67.13 -8.55
CA CYS A 22 -38.29 -68.13 -7.66
C CYS A 22 -37.63 -69.53 -7.65
N GLY A 23 -37.18 -69.92 -6.44
CA GLY A 23 -36.92 -71.32 -6.03
C GLY A 23 -36.62 -71.37 -4.54
N ALA A 24 -37.62 -71.72 -3.75
CA ALA A 24 -37.53 -71.92 -2.29
C ALA A 24 -37.16 -73.40 -1.97
N GLN A 25 -36.64 -73.58 -0.77
CA GLN A 25 -36.71 -74.72 0.17
C GLN A 25 -35.34 -75.01 0.79
N GLU A 26 -35.17 -75.23 1.99
CA GLU A 26 -35.70 -75.57 3.29
C GLU A 26 -34.51 -75.62 4.28
N ALA A 27 -34.78 -75.21 5.49
CA ALA A 27 -33.87 -75.39 6.62
C ALA A 27 -33.97 -76.84 7.19
N PRO A 28 -33.03 -77.32 7.99
CA PRO A 28 -33.23 -77.23 9.44
C PRO A 28 -32.00 -77.03 10.35
N GLU A 29 -32.34 -76.41 11.46
CA GLU A 29 -31.91 -76.56 12.86
C GLU A 29 -30.48 -76.53 13.35
N THR A 30 -30.29 -75.54 14.19
CA THR A 30 -29.72 -75.47 15.57
C THR A 30 -28.38 -76.10 15.88
N THR A 31 -27.45 -75.26 16.27
CA THR A 31 -26.73 -75.39 17.56
C THR A 31 -26.17 -74.02 18.04
N ALA A 32 -26.35 -73.77 19.35
CA ALA A 32 -26.11 -72.49 20.01
C ALA A 32 -24.66 -72.20 20.34
N ALA A 33 -24.32 -70.88 20.29
CA ALA A 33 -23.42 -70.05 21.07
C ALA A 33 -21.89 -70.26 20.94
N PRO A 34 -21.04 -69.20 21.05
CA PRO A 34 -21.21 -68.05 21.96
C PRO A 34 -21.11 -66.67 21.30
N GLU A 35 -21.70 -65.70 21.97
CA GLU A 35 -21.63 -64.27 21.70
C GLU A 35 -20.19 -63.76 21.68
N THR A 36 -19.74 -63.34 20.51
CA THR A 36 -18.64 -62.36 20.40
C THR A 36 -19.28 -61.04 20.02
N THR A 37 -19.32 -60.12 20.94
CA THR A 37 -19.57 -58.72 20.75
C THR A 37 -18.62 -58.19 19.66
N SER A 38 -19.12 -58.11 18.45
CA SER A 38 -18.50 -57.34 17.38
C SER A 38 -18.72 -55.87 17.73
N ALA A 39 -17.70 -55.19 18.18
CA ALA A 39 -17.65 -53.74 18.19
C ALA A 39 -17.90 -53.28 16.73
N ALA A 40 -18.89 -52.41 16.53
CA ALA A 40 -19.06 -51.69 15.28
C ALA A 40 -17.73 -50.97 14.95
N PRO A 41 -17.31 -50.93 13.68
CA PRO A 41 -16.18 -50.09 13.33
C PRO A 41 -16.50 -48.67 13.76
N GLU A 42 -15.68 -48.11 14.63
CA GLU A 42 -15.64 -46.67 14.83
C GLU A 42 -15.43 -46.06 13.44
N THR A 43 -16.43 -45.32 12.98
CA THR A 43 -16.29 -44.45 11.82
C THR A 43 -15.23 -43.43 12.25
N GLU A 44 -14.03 -43.55 11.74
CA GLU A 44 -13.05 -42.48 11.82
C GLU A 44 -13.74 -41.20 11.33
N ALA A 45 -13.77 -40.18 12.16
CA ALA A 45 -14.19 -38.85 11.73
C ALA A 45 -13.39 -38.51 10.46
N PRO A 46 -14.00 -37.93 9.43
CA PRO A 46 -13.26 -37.48 8.26
C PRO A 46 -12.06 -36.66 8.75
N ALA A 47 -10.87 -36.97 8.27
CA ALA A 47 -9.70 -36.15 8.55
C ALA A 47 -10.05 -34.71 8.17
N GLU A 48 -9.88 -33.76 9.10
CA GLU A 48 -10.09 -32.33 8.81
C GLU A 48 -9.22 -31.98 7.59
N THR A 49 -9.84 -31.51 6.52
CA THR A 49 -9.14 -31.00 5.35
C THR A 49 -8.37 -29.75 5.74
N LYS A 50 -7.11 -29.65 5.31
CA LYS A 50 -6.35 -28.41 5.52
C LYS A 50 -7.03 -27.25 4.80
N PRO A 51 -6.93 -26.01 5.31
CA PRO A 51 -7.31 -24.84 4.55
C PRO A 51 -6.43 -24.73 3.30
N VAL A 52 -6.97 -24.16 2.23
CA VAL A 52 -6.26 -24.02 0.95
C VAL A 52 -5.96 -22.55 0.66
N LEU A 53 -4.74 -22.31 0.20
CA LEU A 53 -4.35 -21.05 -0.43
C LEU A 53 -4.25 -21.31 -1.94
N LEU A 54 -5.23 -20.80 -2.70
CA LEU A 54 -5.32 -20.96 -4.14
C LEU A 54 -4.56 -19.81 -4.82
N ALA A 55 -3.36 -20.09 -5.34
CA ALA A 55 -2.60 -19.14 -6.14
C ALA A 55 -3.20 -19.10 -7.56
N VAL A 56 -3.76 -17.95 -7.96
CA VAL A 56 -4.39 -17.74 -9.26
C VAL A 56 -3.48 -16.89 -10.13
N SER A 57 -2.96 -17.47 -11.20
CA SER A 57 -2.04 -16.82 -12.13
C SER A 57 -2.61 -16.84 -13.55
N PHE A 58 -2.17 -15.91 -14.41
CA PHE A 58 -2.47 -16.00 -15.85
C PHE A 58 -2.01 -17.34 -16.43
N GLY A 59 -0.87 -17.80 -15.99
CA GLY A 59 -0.24 -19.02 -16.48
C GLY A 59 0.88 -18.76 -17.49
N SER A 60 1.63 -19.81 -17.80
CA SER A 60 2.64 -19.80 -18.87
C SER A 60 2.82 -21.20 -19.43
N SER A 61 2.89 -21.27 -20.74
CA SER A 61 3.24 -22.51 -21.46
C SER A 61 4.75 -22.75 -21.58
N TYR A 62 5.58 -21.83 -21.11
CA TYR A 62 7.04 -21.92 -21.08
C TYR A 62 7.48 -22.54 -19.76
N ASN A 63 7.90 -23.82 -19.79
CA ASN A 63 8.19 -24.59 -18.57
C ASN A 63 9.31 -24.01 -17.74
N GLU A 64 10.41 -23.62 -18.36
CA GLU A 64 11.59 -23.11 -17.67
C GLU A 64 11.26 -21.82 -16.92
N THR A 65 10.46 -20.94 -17.51
CA THR A 65 10.05 -19.68 -16.86
C THR A 65 8.93 -19.88 -15.85
N ARG A 66 7.95 -20.77 -16.13
CA ARG A 66 6.84 -21.06 -15.21
C ARG A 66 7.32 -21.54 -13.84
N ASP A 67 8.26 -22.48 -13.83
CA ASP A 67 8.71 -23.10 -12.58
C ASP A 67 9.51 -22.10 -11.70
N VAL A 68 10.32 -21.23 -12.33
CA VAL A 68 11.12 -20.24 -11.60
C VAL A 68 10.37 -18.95 -11.27
N THR A 69 9.16 -18.76 -11.77
CA THR A 69 8.30 -17.58 -11.51
C THR A 69 7.05 -17.96 -10.72
N ILE A 70 6.04 -18.54 -11.37
CA ILE A 70 4.81 -18.99 -10.71
C ILE A 70 5.12 -19.99 -9.60
N GLY A 71 5.95 -21.00 -9.93
CA GLY A 71 6.38 -22.00 -8.94
C GLY A 71 7.16 -21.40 -7.76
N ALA A 72 7.96 -20.34 -8.00
CA ALA A 72 8.67 -19.64 -6.93
C ALA A 72 7.70 -18.87 -6.01
N VAL A 73 6.71 -18.16 -6.57
CA VAL A 73 5.65 -17.49 -5.79
C VAL A 73 4.87 -18.50 -4.95
N GLU A 74 4.43 -19.62 -5.54
CA GLU A 74 3.71 -20.67 -4.82
C GLU A 74 4.55 -21.30 -3.70
N ALA A 75 5.84 -21.53 -3.96
CA ALA A 75 6.75 -22.03 -2.94
C ALA A 75 6.97 -21.03 -1.79
N ALA A 76 7.03 -19.74 -2.11
CA ALA A 76 7.15 -18.68 -1.13
C ALA A 76 5.88 -18.57 -0.26
N LEU A 77 4.69 -18.62 -0.87
CA LEU A 77 3.41 -18.68 -0.16
C LEU A 77 3.32 -19.92 0.74
N GLN A 78 3.70 -21.11 0.23
CA GLN A 78 3.70 -22.33 1.02
C GLN A 78 4.67 -22.28 2.21
N ALA A 79 5.81 -21.62 2.03
CA ALA A 79 6.79 -21.45 3.10
C ALA A 79 6.31 -20.46 4.17
N ALA A 80 5.61 -19.41 3.76
CA ALA A 80 5.06 -18.40 4.66
C ALA A 80 3.83 -18.92 5.45
N TYR A 81 3.00 -19.76 4.82
CA TYR A 81 1.75 -20.30 5.39
C TYR A 81 1.74 -21.84 5.37
N PRO A 82 2.57 -22.51 6.18
CA PRO A 82 2.71 -23.98 6.16
C PRO A 82 1.46 -24.73 6.62
N GLU A 83 0.55 -24.08 7.32
CA GLU A 83 -0.76 -24.61 7.71
C GLU A 83 -1.73 -24.73 6.55
N TYR A 84 -1.58 -23.92 5.49
CA TYR A 84 -2.35 -24.00 4.26
C TYR A 84 -1.73 -25.01 3.29
N GLU A 85 -2.57 -25.62 2.45
CA GLU A 85 -2.14 -26.31 1.24
C GLU A 85 -2.16 -25.31 0.08
N VAL A 86 -1.01 -25.01 -0.53
CA VAL A 86 -0.99 -24.13 -1.70
C VAL A 86 -1.39 -24.93 -2.93
N ARG A 87 -2.43 -24.48 -3.63
CA ARG A 87 -2.91 -25.03 -4.90
C ARG A 87 -2.84 -23.98 -5.99
N ARG A 88 -2.87 -24.42 -7.25
CA ARG A 88 -2.72 -23.59 -8.45
C ARG A 88 -4.01 -23.56 -9.25
N ALA A 89 -4.34 -22.39 -9.83
CA ALA A 89 -5.25 -22.24 -10.95
C ALA A 89 -4.69 -21.24 -11.97
N PHE A 90 -5.06 -21.42 -13.24
CA PHE A 90 -4.71 -20.46 -14.30
C PHE A 90 -5.97 -19.79 -14.85
N THR A 91 -5.83 -18.51 -15.25
CA THR A 91 -6.94 -17.78 -15.90
C THR A 91 -6.93 -17.98 -17.43
N SER A 92 -5.76 -18.23 -18.03
CA SER A 92 -5.64 -18.37 -19.48
C SER A 92 -5.97 -19.79 -19.96
N GLN A 93 -7.16 -19.98 -20.52
CA GLN A 93 -7.56 -21.25 -21.10
C GLN A 93 -6.62 -21.70 -22.25
N ILE A 94 -6.10 -20.75 -23.04
CA ILE A 94 -5.16 -21.05 -24.12
C ILE A 94 -3.89 -21.70 -23.56
N VAL A 95 -3.36 -21.19 -22.45
CA VAL A 95 -2.17 -21.76 -21.79
C VAL A 95 -2.48 -23.15 -21.25
N ILE A 96 -3.64 -23.35 -20.63
CA ILE A 96 -4.10 -24.64 -20.11
C ILE A 96 -4.16 -25.66 -21.25
N ASP A 97 -4.85 -25.33 -22.34
CA ASP A 97 -5.01 -26.21 -23.52
C ASP A 97 -3.64 -26.62 -24.12
N ILE A 98 -2.70 -25.67 -24.23
CA ILE A 98 -1.33 -25.94 -24.73
C ILE A 98 -0.60 -26.93 -23.80
N LEU A 99 -0.70 -26.75 -22.49
CA LEU A 99 -0.04 -27.61 -21.51
C LEU A 99 -0.65 -29.02 -21.50
N GLU A 100 -1.97 -29.11 -21.60
CA GLU A 100 -2.65 -30.42 -21.71
C GLU A 100 -2.27 -31.14 -23.01
N GLU A 101 -2.31 -30.45 -24.15
CA GLU A 101 -2.02 -31.06 -25.44
C GLU A 101 -0.54 -31.49 -25.53
N ARG A 102 0.38 -30.60 -25.16
CA ARG A 102 1.83 -30.78 -25.35
C ARG A 102 2.44 -31.69 -24.28
N GLU A 103 2.03 -31.53 -23.01
CA GLU A 103 2.70 -32.13 -21.86
C GLU A 103 1.84 -33.11 -21.07
N LYS A 104 0.54 -33.19 -21.38
CA LYS A 104 -0.42 -33.94 -20.59
C LYS A 104 -0.50 -33.45 -19.13
N MET A 105 -0.24 -32.16 -18.95
CA MET A 105 -0.33 -31.49 -17.66
C MET A 105 -1.76 -30.99 -17.47
N GLU A 106 -2.45 -31.51 -16.48
CA GLU A 106 -3.79 -31.05 -16.09
C GLU A 106 -3.62 -29.88 -15.11
N ILE A 107 -4.06 -28.70 -15.51
CA ILE A 107 -4.12 -27.51 -14.67
C ILE A 107 -5.56 -26.99 -14.72
N ASP A 108 -6.14 -26.78 -13.56
CA ASP A 108 -7.50 -26.28 -13.45
C ASP A 108 -7.54 -24.77 -13.83
N ASN A 109 -8.59 -24.36 -14.51
CA ASN A 109 -8.98 -22.95 -14.52
C ASN A 109 -9.62 -22.59 -13.16
N VAL A 110 -10.02 -21.32 -12.99
CA VAL A 110 -10.53 -20.84 -11.69
C VAL A 110 -11.78 -21.62 -11.27
N ILE A 111 -12.74 -21.80 -12.18
CA ILE A 111 -13.99 -22.51 -11.90
C ILE A 111 -13.71 -23.98 -11.58
N GLU A 112 -12.89 -24.66 -12.36
CA GLU A 112 -12.51 -26.06 -12.13
C GLU A 112 -11.77 -26.25 -10.80
N ALA A 113 -10.92 -25.30 -10.44
CA ALA A 113 -10.24 -25.31 -9.14
C ALA A 113 -11.22 -25.15 -7.99
N MET A 114 -12.17 -24.22 -8.08
CA MET A 114 -13.22 -24.03 -7.07
C MET A 114 -14.12 -25.25 -6.94
N ASP A 115 -14.58 -25.83 -8.06
CA ASP A 115 -15.37 -27.07 -8.08
C ASP A 115 -14.62 -28.23 -7.40
N ARG A 116 -13.32 -28.34 -7.65
CA ARG A 116 -12.46 -29.36 -7.03
C ARG A 116 -12.31 -29.14 -5.52
N LEU A 117 -12.13 -27.88 -5.08
CA LEU A 117 -12.07 -27.55 -3.64
C LEU A 117 -13.36 -27.95 -2.91
N VAL A 118 -14.51 -27.65 -3.50
CA VAL A 118 -15.83 -28.07 -2.97
C VAL A 118 -15.93 -29.60 -2.92
N ALA A 119 -15.55 -30.28 -4.01
CA ALA A 119 -15.59 -31.76 -4.07
C ALA A 119 -14.65 -32.43 -3.06
N ASP A 120 -13.48 -31.82 -2.78
CA ASP A 120 -12.52 -32.28 -1.78
C ASP A 120 -12.98 -31.99 -0.34
N GLY A 121 -14.07 -31.23 -0.17
CA GLY A 121 -14.64 -30.85 1.14
C GLY A 121 -13.80 -29.82 1.89
N VAL A 122 -13.03 -29.00 1.18
CA VAL A 122 -12.30 -27.86 1.76
C VAL A 122 -13.30 -26.91 2.42
N LYS A 123 -12.97 -26.39 3.61
CA LYS A 123 -13.85 -25.51 4.37
C LYS A 123 -13.40 -24.05 4.36
N GLU A 124 -12.10 -23.85 4.29
CA GLU A 124 -11.49 -22.54 4.28
C GLU A 124 -10.59 -22.38 3.06
N VAL A 125 -10.83 -21.35 2.27
CA VAL A 125 -10.02 -21.02 1.10
C VAL A 125 -9.63 -19.55 1.10
N VAL A 126 -8.37 -19.31 0.78
CA VAL A 126 -7.83 -17.98 0.48
C VAL A 126 -7.39 -17.99 -0.97
N ILE A 127 -7.95 -17.12 -1.79
CA ILE A 127 -7.60 -16.96 -3.20
C ILE A 127 -6.57 -15.83 -3.28
N GLN A 128 -5.36 -16.13 -3.77
CA GLN A 128 -4.31 -15.12 -3.97
C GLN A 128 -4.05 -14.95 -5.46
N PRO A 129 -4.60 -13.88 -6.07
CA PRO A 129 -4.24 -13.50 -7.43
C PRO A 129 -2.78 -13.05 -7.50
N THR A 130 -2.07 -13.48 -8.56
CA THR A 130 -0.68 -13.05 -8.81
C THR A 130 -0.60 -12.02 -9.94
N HIS A 131 -1.72 -11.45 -10.36
CA HIS A 131 -1.77 -10.39 -11.38
C HIS A 131 -1.03 -9.15 -10.92
N VAL A 132 -0.47 -8.39 -11.87
CA VAL A 132 0.30 -7.18 -11.53
C VAL A 132 -0.60 -6.05 -11.04
N MET A 133 -1.84 -5.99 -11.53
CA MET A 133 -2.79 -4.92 -11.25
C MET A 133 -4.23 -5.43 -11.23
N PRO A 134 -5.20 -4.69 -10.66
CA PRO A 134 -6.62 -5.02 -10.71
C PRO A 134 -7.22 -4.65 -12.08
N GLY A 135 -6.89 -5.42 -13.12
CA GLY A 135 -7.40 -5.29 -14.49
C GLY A 135 -8.49 -6.30 -14.81
N PHE A 136 -8.87 -6.41 -16.11
CA PHE A 136 -9.95 -7.31 -16.56
C PHE A 136 -9.80 -8.75 -16.07
N GLU A 137 -8.59 -9.29 -16.07
CA GLU A 137 -8.36 -10.67 -15.64
C GLU A 137 -8.59 -10.87 -14.13
N TYR A 138 -8.28 -9.84 -13.33
CA TYR A 138 -8.60 -9.85 -11.91
C TYR A 138 -10.13 -9.74 -11.70
N ASP A 139 -10.79 -8.85 -12.43
CA ASP A 139 -12.25 -8.70 -12.37
C ASP A 139 -12.98 -10.00 -12.74
N ASP A 140 -12.48 -10.70 -13.76
CA ASP A 140 -13.01 -12.00 -14.17
C ASP A 140 -12.84 -13.03 -13.04
N VAL A 141 -11.68 -13.09 -12.38
CA VAL A 141 -11.46 -13.97 -11.21
C VAL A 141 -12.47 -13.67 -10.10
N ILE A 142 -12.66 -12.39 -9.75
CA ILE A 142 -13.62 -11.98 -8.71
C ILE A 142 -15.06 -12.38 -9.10
N ALA A 143 -15.42 -12.19 -10.37
CA ALA A 143 -16.74 -12.57 -10.85
C ALA A 143 -16.97 -14.10 -10.83
N GLU A 144 -15.96 -14.89 -11.23
CA GLU A 144 -16.03 -16.35 -11.27
C GLU A 144 -16.13 -16.98 -9.87
N ILE A 145 -15.40 -16.46 -8.89
CA ILE A 145 -15.42 -17.00 -7.53
C ILE A 145 -16.66 -16.58 -6.72
N ALA A 146 -17.36 -15.51 -7.13
CA ALA A 146 -18.49 -14.97 -6.36
C ALA A 146 -19.61 -15.98 -6.12
N ASP A 147 -19.84 -16.90 -7.08
CA ASP A 147 -20.87 -17.93 -6.99
C ASP A 147 -20.56 -19.02 -5.94
N TYR A 148 -19.30 -19.08 -5.45
CA TYR A 148 -18.83 -20.06 -4.47
C TYR A 148 -18.83 -19.57 -3.02
N ALA A 149 -19.24 -18.34 -2.77
CA ALA A 149 -19.15 -17.73 -1.44
C ALA A 149 -19.87 -18.53 -0.34
N ASP A 150 -20.98 -19.17 -0.68
CA ASP A 150 -21.80 -19.98 0.26
C ASP A 150 -21.34 -21.45 0.35
N GLU A 151 -20.38 -21.90 -0.46
CA GLU A 151 -19.88 -23.29 -0.48
C GLU A 151 -18.80 -23.56 0.57
N PHE A 152 -18.17 -22.49 1.09
CA PHE A 152 -17.10 -22.55 2.08
C PHE A 152 -17.53 -21.94 3.41
N ASP A 153 -16.96 -22.44 4.52
CA ASP A 153 -17.12 -21.81 5.84
C ASP A 153 -16.40 -20.45 5.90
N SER A 154 -15.33 -20.30 5.12
CA SER A 154 -14.60 -19.06 4.91
C SER A 154 -13.97 -19.02 3.51
N MET A 155 -14.30 -17.99 2.74
CA MET A 155 -13.67 -17.68 1.46
C MET A 155 -13.16 -16.23 1.51
N LYS A 156 -11.88 -16.05 1.25
CA LYS A 156 -11.22 -14.75 1.31
C LYS A 156 -10.37 -14.55 0.07
N VAL A 157 -10.16 -13.30 -0.32
CA VAL A 157 -9.40 -12.95 -1.51
C VAL A 157 -8.31 -11.96 -1.13
N GLY A 158 -7.08 -12.23 -1.55
CA GLY A 158 -5.97 -11.29 -1.45
C GLY A 158 -5.94 -10.33 -2.63
N ASP A 159 -5.25 -9.22 -2.45
CA ASP A 159 -5.08 -8.20 -3.48
C ASP A 159 -4.07 -8.67 -4.57
N PRO A 160 -4.18 -8.18 -5.83
CA PRO A 160 -3.13 -8.33 -6.82
C PRO A 160 -1.89 -7.49 -6.44
N LEU A 161 -0.78 -7.61 -7.17
CA LEU A 161 0.54 -7.09 -6.76
C LEU A 161 0.54 -5.58 -6.43
N LEU A 162 -0.17 -4.75 -7.19
CA LEU A 162 -0.14 -3.28 -7.06
C LEU A 162 -1.54 -2.72 -6.80
N THR A 163 -1.83 -2.41 -5.55
CA THR A 163 -3.11 -1.84 -5.12
C THR A 163 -2.93 -0.62 -4.21
N SER A 164 -1.84 -0.56 -3.45
CA SER A 164 -1.58 0.49 -2.48
C SER A 164 -0.26 1.23 -2.77
N ASP A 165 -0.08 2.41 -2.17
CA ASP A 165 1.17 3.17 -2.23
C ASP A 165 2.37 2.34 -1.75
N ASP A 166 2.19 1.57 -0.69
CA ASP A 166 3.23 0.71 -0.12
C ASP A 166 3.67 -0.39 -1.10
N ASP A 167 2.74 -0.94 -1.88
CA ASP A 167 3.05 -1.94 -2.91
C ASP A 167 3.93 -1.33 -4.01
N TYR A 168 3.61 -0.11 -4.45
CA TYR A 168 4.43 0.58 -5.45
C TYR A 168 5.83 0.87 -4.93
N ASP A 169 5.96 1.34 -3.69
CA ASP A 169 7.26 1.63 -3.08
C ASP A 169 8.07 0.34 -2.88
N ALA A 170 7.44 -0.74 -2.44
CA ALA A 170 8.07 -2.05 -2.31
C ALA A 170 8.50 -2.62 -3.68
N LEU A 171 7.65 -2.48 -4.71
CA LEU A 171 8.03 -2.90 -6.06
C LEU A 171 9.19 -2.07 -6.59
N VAL A 172 9.16 -0.73 -6.47
CA VAL A 172 10.28 0.14 -6.89
C VAL A 172 11.57 -0.27 -6.21
N ALA A 173 11.56 -0.49 -4.89
CA ALA A 173 12.73 -0.97 -4.17
C ALA A 173 13.25 -2.30 -4.72
N SER A 174 12.35 -3.25 -4.99
CA SER A 174 12.68 -4.54 -5.58
C SER A 174 13.26 -4.41 -7.00
N LEU A 175 12.67 -3.57 -7.86
CA LEU A 175 13.18 -3.34 -9.22
C LEU A 175 14.58 -2.74 -9.19
N LEU A 176 14.84 -1.77 -8.33
CA LEU A 176 16.14 -1.13 -8.18
C LEU A 176 17.22 -2.11 -7.66
N GLU A 177 16.87 -2.95 -6.69
CA GLU A 177 17.77 -3.97 -6.15
C GLU A 177 18.14 -5.02 -7.21
N GLU A 178 17.13 -5.58 -7.86
CA GLU A 178 17.28 -6.66 -8.84
C GLU A 178 17.97 -6.24 -10.13
N THR A 179 17.99 -4.95 -10.43
CA THR A 179 18.64 -4.39 -11.62
C THR A 179 19.91 -3.60 -11.31
N ALA A 180 20.35 -3.59 -10.05
CA ALA A 180 21.54 -2.83 -9.63
C ALA A 180 22.81 -3.14 -10.46
N GLU A 181 22.98 -4.39 -10.88
CA GLU A 181 24.12 -4.80 -11.72
C GLU A 181 24.10 -4.19 -13.14
N TYR A 182 22.92 -3.82 -13.65
CA TYR A 182 22.75 -3.20 -14.96
C TYR A 182 22.76 -1.67 -14.89
N ASN A 183 22.61 -1.08 -13.70
CA ASN A 183 22.49 0.36 -13.49
C ASN A 183 23.86 1.06 -13.55
N ALA A 184 24.39 1.20 -14.76
CA ALA A 184 25.67 1.84 -15.05
C ALA A 184 25.47 3.16 -15.83
N GLU A 185 26.46 4.07 -15.74
CA GLU A 185 26.46 5.30 -16.53
C GLU A 185 26.28 5.01 -18.02
N GLY A 186 25.39 5.71 -18.69
CA GLY A 186 25.07 5.52 -20.11
C GLY A 186 24.17 4.31 -20.40
N THR A 187 23.55 3.71 -19.39
CA THR A 187 22.58 2.61 -19.54
C THR A 187 21.17 3.08 -19.21
N ALA A 188 20.22 2.83 -20.08
CA ALA A 188 18.79 2.92 -19.83
C ALA A 188 18.25 1.53 -19.47
N ILE A 189 17.50 1.43 -18.40
CA ILE A 189 16.81 0.22 -17.96
C ILE A 189 15.35 0.35 -18.34
N VAL A 190 14.85 -0.54 -19.17
CA VAL A 190 13.52 -0.46 -19.76
C VAL A 190 12.72 -1.69 -19.38
N PHE A 191 11.62 -1.48 -18.67
CA PHE A 191 10.66 -2.52 -18.33
C PHE A 191 9.50 -2.53 -19.31
N MET A 192 9.19 -3.70 -19.84
CA MET A 192 8.08 -3.93 -20.76
C MET A 192 6.95 -4.69 -20.05
N GLY A 193 5.83 -4.01 -19.79
CA GLY A 193 4.58 -4.60 -19.33
C GLY A 193 3.69 -5.07 -20.48
N HIS A 194 2.59 -5.75 -20.15
CA HIS A 194 1.61 -6.18 -21.14
C HIS A 194 0.82 -4.98 -21.70
N GLY A 195 0.31 -4.12 -20.83
CA GLY A 195 -0.63 -3.08 -21.18
C GLY A 195 -2.08 -3.58 -21.16
N THR A 196 -3.02 -2.68 -20.99
CA THR A 196 -4.45 -3.02 -20.99
C THR A 196 -5.28 -1.80 -21.39
N HIS A 197 -6.51 -2.06 -21.87
CA HIS A 197 -7.50 -1.01 -22.09
C HIS A 197 -8.37 -0.75 -20.84
N HIS A 198 -8.11 -1.46 -19.74
CA HIS A 198 -8.72 -1.20 -18.45
C HIS A 198 -8.14 0.08 -17.83
N GLU A 199 -8.89 0.75 -16.95
CA GLU A 199 -8.40 1.94 -16.21
C GLU A 199 -7.13 1.64 -15.40
N ALA A 200 -6.97 0.42 -14.92
CA ALA A 200 -5.75 -0.04 -14.24
C ALA A 200 -4.45 0.13 -15.08
N ASN A 201 -4.54 0.47 -16.36
CA ASN A 201 -3.36 0.80 -17.17
C ASN A 201 -2.57 2.00 -16.62
N GLU A 202 -3.21 2.86 -15.83
CA GLU A 202 -2.55 3.96 -15.13
C GLU A 202 -1.44 3.50 -14.19
N THR A 203 -1.47 2.25 -13.74
CA THR A 203 -0.40 1.59 -12.95
C THR A 203 0.98 1.81 -13.57
N TYR A 204 1.13 1.73 -14.88
CA TYR A 204 2.42 1.91 -15.54
C TYR A 204 2.94 3.34 -15.44
N SER A 205 2.08 4.33 -15.64
CA SER A 205 2.46 5.74 -15.49
C SER A 205 2.73 6.11 -14.03
N ARG A 206 1.98 5.54 -13.09
CA ARG A 206 2.19 5.70 -11.66
C ARG A 206 3.53 5.10 -11.22
N LEU A 207 3.85 3.88 -11.67
CA LEU A 207 5.13 3.24 -11.38
C LEU A 207 6.31 4.05 -11.96
N GLN A 208 6.17 4.62 -13.18
CA GLN A 208 7.18 5.51 -13.76
C GLN A 208 7.43 6.75 -12.89
N LYS A 209 6.39 7.38 -12.37
CA LYS A 209 6.52 8.53 -11.48
C LYS A 209 7.24 8.15 -10.18
N ARG A 210 6.92 6.99 -9.59
CA ARG A 210 7.58 6.46 -8.38
C ARG A 210 9.06 6.19 -8.61
N LEU A 211 9.44 5.60 -9.74
CA LEU A 211 10.84 5.41 -10.12
C LEU A 211 11.58 6.74 -10.24
N ASN A 212 10.94 7.75 -10.87
CA ASN A 212 11.51 9.08 -10.99
C ASN A 212 11.69 9.75 -9.61
N ALA A 213 10.70 9.63 -8.73
CA ALA A 213 10.74 10.16 -7.36
C ALA A 213 11.83 9.48 -6.51
N ALA A 214 12.10 8.19 -6.76
CA ALA A 214 13.21 7.44 -6.17
C ALA A 214 14.59 7.79 -6.77
N GLY A 215 14.65 8.75 -7.71
CA GLY A 215 15.90 9.18 -8.36
C GLY A 215 16.37 8.27 -9.50
N ALA A 216 15.56 7.32 -9.95
CA ALA A 216 15.87 6.36 -11.01
C ALA A 216 15.52 6.95 -12.40
N ALA A 217 16.10 8.08 -12.76
CA ALA A 217 15.79 8.81 -13.98
C ALA A 217 16.17 8.09 -15.29
N ASN A 218 16.95 7.02 -15.21
CA ASN A 218 17.33 6.18 -16.35
C ASN A 218 16.49 4.89 -16.45
N TYR A 219 15.39 4.79 -15.69
CA TYR A 219 14.42 3.70 -15.72
C TYR A 219 13.17 4.12 -16.49
N PHE A 220 12.71 3.26 -17.38
CA PHE A 220 11.57 3.53 -18.25
C PHE A 220 10.59 2.38 -18.22
N ILE A 221 9.30 2.71 -18.18
CA ILE A 221 8.20 1.75 -18.24
C ILE A 221 7.45 1.91 -19.54
N GLY A 222 7.21 0.80 -20.23
CA GLY A 222 6.32 0.80 -21.39
C GLY A 222 5.54 -0.50 -21.50
N THR A 223 4.68 -0.60 -22.48
CA THR A 223 3.75 -1.72 -22.66
C THR A 223 3.68 -2.19 -24.11
N VAL A 224 3.29 -3.46 -24.30
CA VAL A 224 3.11 -4.06 -25.62
C VAL A 224 1.82 -3.58 -26.26
N GLU A 225 0.70 -3.57 -25.53
CA GLU A 225 -0.64 -3.41 -26.09
C GLU A 225 -1.31 -2.07 -25.77
N ALA A 226 -0.64 -1.18 -25.01
CA ALA A 226 -1.21 0.11 -24.61
C ALA A 226 -0.15 1.22 -24.55
N GLU A 227 -0.48 2.35 -23.91
CA GLU A 227 0.49 3.40 -23.57
C GLU A 227 0.99 3.21 -22.12
N PRO A 228 2.29 3.53 -21.87
CA PRO A 228 3.29 4.03 -22.82
C PRO A 228 3.75 2.94 -23.80
N SER A 229 3.66 3.24 -25.10
CA SER A 229 4.06 2.32 -26.17
C SER A 229 5.60 2.27 -26.36
N LEU A 230 6.08 1.31 -27.15
CA LEU A 230 7.49 1.25 -27.57
C LEU A 230 7.99 2.59 -28.13
N ASP A 231 7.19 3.24 -28.99
CA ASP A 231 7.57 4.53 -29.60
C ASP A 231 7.72 5.62 -28.54
N THR A 232 6.84 5.64 -27.56
CA THR A 232 6.88 6.59 -26.44
C THR A 232 8.14 6.37 -25.60
N VAL A 233 8.46 5.12 -25.25
CA VAL A 233 9.65 4.79 -24.47
C VAL A 233 10.93 5.05 -25.27
N LEU A 234 10.97 4.68 -26.54
CA LEU A 234 12.12 4.94 -27.40
C LEU A 234 12.42 6.44 -27.49
N ALA A 235 11.38 7.27 -27.67
CA ALA A 235 11.53 8.72 -27.69
C ALA A 235 12.09 9.25 -26.35
N ALA A 236 11.60 8.75 -25.22
CA ALA A 236 12.10 9.14 -23.90
C ALA A 236 13.56 8.74 -23.68
N VAL A 237 13.96 7.53 -24.08
CA VAL A 237 15.35 7.09 -23.99
C VAL A 237 16.28 7.92 -24.90
N GLN A 238 15.81 8.35 -26.07
CA GLN A 238 16.56 9.22 -26.99
C GLN A 238 16.86 10.62 -26.43
N GLU A 239 16.10 11.09 -25.47
CA GLU A 239 16.37 12.36 -24.77
C GLU A 239 17.49 12.23 -23.71
N THR A 240 17.97 11.00 -23.46
CA THR A 240 19.06 10.72 -22.51
C THR A 240 20.41 10.57 -23.21
N GLU A 241 21.49 10.47 -22.41
CA GLU A 241 22.84 10.16 -22.92
C GLU A 241 23.11 8.64 -22.97
N ALA A 242 22.08 7.80 -22.88
CA ALA A 242 22.24 6.35 -22.92
C ALA A 242 22.79 5.88 -24.26
N THR A 243 23.67 4.90 -24.20
CA THR A 243 24.23 4.19 -25.36
C THR A 243 23.91 2.70 -25.33
N LYS A 244 23.46 2.23 -24.16
CA LYS A 244 23.03 0.85 -23.91
C LYS A 244 21.61 0.86 -23.35
N VAL A 245 20.82 -0.14 -23.75
CA VAL A 245 19.49 -0.41 -23.23
C VAL A 245 19.44 -1.85 -22.68
N VAL A 246 18.94 -1.99 -21.47
CA VAL A 246 18.64 -3.29 -20.86
C VAL A 246 17.13 -3.44 -20.80
N LEU A 247 16.60 -4.46 -21.47
CA LEU A 247 15.17 -4.76 -21.55
C LEU A 247 14.81 -5.87 -20.55
N LEU A 248 13.80 -5.63 -19.74
CA LEU A 248 13.27 -6.59 -18.76
C LEU A 248 11.73 -6.63 -18.84
N PRO A 249 11.10 -7.81 -18.60
CA PRO A 249 9.65 -7.86 -18.52
C PRO A 249 9.14 -7.30 -17.19
N LEU A 250 8.07 -6.49 -17.24
CA LEU A 250 7.27 -6.07 -16.10
C LEU A 250 6.01 -6.97 -16.04
N MET A 251 6.25 -8.26 -15.93
CA MET A 251 5.23 -9.30 -15.90
C MET A 251 5.68 -10.40 -14.94
N ILE A 252 4.74 -11.06 -14.28
CA ILE A 252 5.07 -12.15 -13.33
C ILE A 252 5.93 -13.21 -14.01
N VAL A 253 5.64 -13.53 -15.27
CA VAL A 253 6.35 -14.54 -16.04
C VAL A 253 7.00 -13.91 -17.27
N ALA A 254 8.26 -14.24 -17.55
CA ALA A 254 8.89 -13.95 -18.82
C ALA A 254 8.43 -14.99 -19.89
N GLY A 255 7.18 -14.82 -20.34
CA GLY A 255 6.50 -15.72 -21.28
C GLY A 255 6.65 -15.30 -22.74
N ASP A 256 5.55 -15.41 -23.49
CA ASP A 256 5.50 -15.19 -24.94
C ASP A 256 5.93 -13.75 -25.31
N HIS A 257 5.30 -12.74 -24.70
CA HIS A 257 5.63 -11.33 -24.94
C HIS A 257 7.10 -11.01 -24.62
N ALA A 258 7.62 -11.52 -23.51
CA ALA A 258 9.04 -11.30 -23.17
C ALA A 258 10.00 -11.98 -24.16
N THR A 259 9.61 -13.14 -24.69
CA THR A 259 10.45 -13.92 -25.62
C THR A 259 10.37 -13.37 -27.05
N ASN A 260 9.17 -13.00 -27.50
CA ASN A 260 8.94 -12.61 -28.89
C ASN A 260 8.90 -11.08 -29.05
N ASP A 261 7.97 -10.38 -28.38
CA ASP A 261 7.80 -8.92 -28.56
C ASP A 261 8.96 -8.12 -27.95
N MET A 262 9.52 -8.56 -26.81
CA MET A 262 10.65 -7.87 -26.20
C MET A 262 12.00 -8.31 -26.80
N ALA A 263 12.32 -9.61 -26.73
CA ALA A 263 13.66 -10.14 -27.02
C ALA A 263 13.78 -10.82 -28.39
N GLY A 264 12.70 -10.93 -29.15
CA GLY A 264 12.67 -11.57 -30.47
C GLY A 264 13.52 -10.84 -31.51
N ASP A 265 13.73 -11.51 -32.63
CA ASP A 265 14.51 -10.98 -33.76
C ASP A 265 13.61 -10.38 -34.87
N GLU A 266 12.29 -10.35 -34.65
CA GLU A 266 11.33 -9.75 -35.58
C GLU A 266 11.52 -8.23 -35.66
N GLU A 267 11.08 -7.65 -36.79
CA GLU A 267 11.32 -6.22 -37.10
C GLU A 267 10.63 -5.28 -36.08
N ASP A 268 9.54 -5.71 -35.50
CA ASP A 268 8.70 -4.98 -34.54
C ASP A 268 9.02 -5.31 -33.07
N SER A 269 10.00 -6.16 -32.79
CA SER A 269 10.43 -6.40 -31.42
C SER A 269 11.14 -5.20 -30.81
N TRP A 270 10.99 -5.04 -29.49
CA TRP A 270 11.66 -3.96 -28.75
C TRP A 270 13.18 -3.99 -28.90
N LYS A 271 13.79 -5.19 -28.82
CA LYS A 271 15.21 -5.41 -29.08
C LYS A 271 15.63 -4.85 -30.44
N THR A 272 14.90 -5.19 -31.49
CA THR A 272 15.22 -4.76 -32.85
C THR A 272 14.99 -3.24 -33.02
N ALA A 273 13.94 -2.68 -32.45
CA ALA A 273 13.66 -1.25 -32.48
C ALA A 273 14.79 -0.42 -31.84
N PHE A 274 15.20 -0.78 -30.62
CA PHE A 274 16.31 -0.12 -29.94
C PHE A 274 17.66 -0.32 -30.67
N ALA A 275 17.92 -1.51 -31.17
CA ALA A 275 19.13 -1.77 -31.95
C ALA A 275 19.18 -0.94 -33.25
N ASN A 276 18.04 -0.80 -33.97
CA ASN A 276 17.91 0.04 -35.16
C ASN A 276 18.08 1.53 -34.85
N ALA A 277 17.72 1.95 -33.62
CA ALA A 277 17.95 3.31 -33.13
C ALA A 277 19.42 3.57 -32.72
N GLY A 278 20.27 2.53 -32.74
CA GLY A 278 21.73 2.64 -32.51
C GLY A 278 22.20 2.29 -31.11
N TYR A 279 21.36 1.72 -30.27
CA TYR A 279 21.71 1.28 -28.91
C TYR A 279 22.36 -0.12 -28.92
N GLU A 280 23.26 -0.35 -27.97
CA GLU A 280 23.60 -1.71 -27.54
C GLU A 280 22.43 -2.24 -26.72
N VAL A 281 21.88 -3.41 -27.06
CA VAL A 281 20.69 -3.96 -26.41
C VAL A 281 21.02 -5.27 -25.70
N GLU A 282 20.68 -5.35 -24.43
CA GLU A 282 20.71 -6.58 -23.63
C GLU A 282 19.28 -6.92 -23.21
N CYS A 283 18.87 -8.18 -23.36
CA CYS A 283 17.57 -8.66 -22.94
C CYS A 283 17.72 -9.62 -21.76
N VAL A 284 17.03 -9.34 -20.66
CA VAL A 284 17.03 -10.15 -19.44
C VAL A 284 15.65 -10.77 -19.28
N LEU A 285 15.54 -12.07 -19.54
CA LEU A 285 14.27 -12.83 -19.46
C LEU A 285 14.00 -13.31 -18.01
N LYS A 286 13.93 -12.37 -17.08
CA LYS A 286 13.64 -12.61 -15.66
C LYS A 286 12.29 -12.01 -15.29
N GLY A 287 11.27 -12.86 -15.08
CA GLY A 287 9.94 -12.41 -14.68
C GLY A 287 9.90 -11.97 -13.23
N LEU A 288 8.95 -11.07 -12.90
CA LEU A 288 8.78 -10.50 -11.56
C LEU A 288 8.57 -11.55 -10.46
N GLY A 289 7.97 -12.71 -10.79
CA GLY A 289 7.78 -13.81 -9.83
C GLY A 289 9.08 -14.40 -9.28
N GLN A 290 10.24 -14.09 -9.90
CA GLN A 290 11.57 -14.48 -9.40
C GLN A 290 12.13 -13.49 -8.37
N TYR A 291 11.53 -12.31 -8.23
CA TYR A 291 12.01 -11.26 -7.34
C TYR A 291 11.47 -11.52 -5.93
N GLU A 292 12.39 -11.62 -4.95
CA GLU A 292 11.99 -11.85 -3.56
C GLU A 292 11.07 -10.73 -3.04
N GLY A 293 11.32 -9.47 -3.41
CA GLY A 293 10.47 -8.36 -3.05
C GLY A 293 9.03 -8.50 -3.57
N VAL A 294 8.86 -9.00 -4.81
CA VAL A 294 7.52 -9.27 -5.39
C VAL A 294 6.82 -10.43 -4.66
N GLN A 295 7.55 -11.49 -4.35
CA GLN A 295 7.01 -12.60 -3.55
C GLN A 295 6.54 -12.11 -2.18
N ASN A 296 7.30 -11.23 -1.52
CA ASN A 296 6.97 -10.67 -0.22
C ASN A 296 5.70 -9.80 -0.25
N ILE A 297 5.46 -9.02 -1.31
CA ILE A 297 4.20 -8.28 -1.49
C ILE A 297 3.02 -9.25 -1.55
N LEU A 298 3.09 -10.29 -2.39
CA LEU A 298 2.02 -11.28 -2.53
C LEU A 298 1.80 -12.10 -1.24
N ILE A 299 2.86 -12.39 -0.49
CA ILE A 299 2.77 -13.01 0.84
C ILE A 299 2.02 -12.08 1.80
N ALA A 300 2.35 -10.79 1.82
CA ALA A 300 1.67 -9.82 2.68
C ALA A 300 0.17 -9.71 2.35
N HIS A 301 -0.19 -9.71 1.05
CA HIS A 301 -1.59 -9.69 0.61
C HIS A 301 -2.36 -10.95 1.03
N ALA A 302 -1.76 -12.14 0.84
CA ALA A 302 -2.34 -13.38 1.35
C ALA A 302 -2.51 -13.34 2.88
N GLY A 303 -1.52 -12.81 3.61
CA GLY A 303 -1.57 -12.64 5.06
C GLY A 303 -2.68 -11.71 5.51
N LYS A 304 -2.82 -10.57 4.86
CA LYS A 304 -3.92 -9.63 5.11
C LYS A 304 -5.28 -10.30 4.91
N ALA A 305 -5.43 -11.08 3.84
CA ALA A 305 -6.65 -11.86 3.60
C ALA A 305 -6.86 -12.92 4.70
N ILE A 306 -5.82 -13.67 5.10
CA ILE A 306 -5.89 -14.69 6.15
C ILE A 306 -6.28 -14.09 7.50
N GLU A 307 -5.64 -13.01 7.92
CA GLU A 307 -5.95 -12.31 9.17
C GLU A 307 -7.36 -11.72 9.17
N GLY A 308 -7.85 -11.31 7.99
CA GLY A 308 -9.13 -10.63 7.82
C GLY A 308 -9.04 -9.13 8.12
N GLN A 309 -10.16 -8.45 7.94
CA GLN A 309 -10.22 -6.99 8.09
C GLN A 309 -9.96 -6.57 9.53
N LYS A 310 -8.85 -5.86 9.75
CA LYS A 310 -8.54 -5.21 11.04
C LYS A 310 -9.38 -3.94 11.22
N PRO A 311 -9.63 -3.49 12.47
CA PRO A 311 -10.06 -2.12 12.69
C PRO A 311 -8.99 -1.15 12.15
N VAL A 312 -9.43 0.01 11.68
CA VAL A 312 -8.53 1.00 11.08
C VAL A 312 -8.35 2.20 12.00
N MET A 313 -7.09 2.64 12.14
CA MET A 313 -6.75 3.95 12.67
C MET A 313 -6.40 4.86 11.51
N LEU A 314 -7.29 5.81 11.18
CA LEU A 314 -7.08 6.77 10.11
C LEU A 314 -6.30 7.97 10.64
N ALA A 315 -5.01 8.04 10.37
CA ALA A 315 -4.15 9.18 10.70
C ALA A 315 -4.43 10.31 9.70
N VAL A 316 -5.01 11.42 10.19
CA VAL A 316 -5.40 12.57 9.37
C VAL A 316 -4.43 13.71 9.60
N SER A 317 -3.63 14.04 8.59
CA SER A 317 -2.63 15.11 8.60
C SER A 317 -2.97 16.21 7.60
N PHE A 318 -2.45 17.42 7.79
CA PHE A 318 -2.48 18.45 6.74
C PHE A 318 -1.80 17.96 5.47
N GLY A 319 -0.70 17.25 5.64
CA GLY A 319 0.14 16.78 4.56
C GLY A 319 1.33 17.69 4.28
N THR A 320 2.26 17.19 3.51
CA THR A 320 3.39 17.96 2.95
C THR A 320 3.87 17.35 1.63
N SER A 321 4.22 18.20 0.68
CA SER A 321 4.81 17.78 -0.59
C SER A 321 6.34 17.59 -0.53
N TYR A 322 6.96 17.85 0.62
CA TYR A 322 8.39 17.63 0.86
C TYR A 322 8.60 16.18 1.33
N ASN A 323 9.10 15.32 0.46
CA ASN A 323 9.19 13.88 0.70
C ASN A 323 10.07 13.51 1.90
N GLU A 324 11.27 14.13 2.02
CA GLU A 324 12.14 13.88 3.17
C GLU A 324 11.48 14.29 4.49
N THR A 325 10.82 15.43 4.49
CA THR A 325 10.12 15.94 5.68
C THR A 325 8.93 15.05 6.02
N ARG A 326 8.17 14.57 5.02
CA ARG A 326 7.05 13.65 5.23
C ARG A 326 7.53 12.38 5.91
N ALA A 327 8.59 11.75 5.39
CA ALA A 327 9.17 10.53 5.95
C ALA A 327 9.62 10.70 7.41
N LEU A 328 10.20 11.85 7.74
CA LEU A 328 10.70 12.12 9.08
C LEU A 328 9.60 12.53 10.08
N THR A 329 8.42 12.91 9.61
CA THR A 329 7.38 13.50 10.47
C THR A 329 6.06 12.72 10.43
N ILE A 330 5.35 12.75 9.30
CA ILE A 330 4.04 12.08 9.17
C ILE A 330 4.22 10.57 9.27
N ASP A 331 5.15 10.00 8.48
CA ASP A 331 5.42 8.57 8.48
C ASP A 331 5.89 8.11 9.87
N ALA A 332 6.73 8.90 10.56
CA ALA A 332 7.17 8.59 11.91
C ALA A 332 6.03 8.59 12.95
N VAL A 333 5.02 9.46 12.81
CA VAL A 333 3.83 9.44 13.66
C VAL A 333 2.98 8.21 13.36
N GLU A 334 2.77 7.87 12.10
CA GLU A 334 2.00 6.69 11.68
C GLU A 334 2.68 5.39 12.12
N ASP A 335 4.00 5.30 11.98
CA ASP A 335 4.80 4.17 12.48
C ASP A 335 4.68 4.01 14.00
N ALA A 336 4.72 5.13 14.75
CA ALA A 336 4.54 5.11 16.19
C ALA A 336 3.14 4.65 16.61
N LEU A 337 2.11 5.09 15.91
CA LEU A 337 0.72 4.62 16.12
C LEU A 337 0.59 3.14 15.77
N GLN A 338 1.15 2.69 14.64
CA GLN A 338 1.12 1.27 14.23
C GLN A 338 1.85 0.37 15.23
N ALA A 339 3.00 0.82 15.74
CA ALA A 339 3.74 0.08 16.75
C ALA A 339 3.01 0.00 18.10
N ALA A 340 2.28 1.06 18.47
CA ALA A 340 1.49 1.10 19.70
C ALA A 340 0.20 0.27 19.63
N TYR A 341 -0.40 0.19 18.44
CA TYR A 341 -1.69 -0.48 18.19
C TYR A 341 -1.58 -1.51 17.05
N PRO A 342 -0.83 -2.61 17.21
CA PRO A 342 -0.62 -3.60 16.15
C PRO A 342 -1.90 -4.34 15.71
N GLU A 343 -2.95 -4.30 16.53
CA GLU A 343 -4.28 -4.81 16.21
C GLU A 343 -5.07 -3.92 15.23
N TYR A 344 -4.67 -2.65 15.05
CA TYR A 344 -5.22 -1.74 14.06
C TYR A 344 -4.34 -1.75 12.80
N GLU A 345 -4.95 -1.47 11.65
CA GLU A 345 -4.25 -1.05 10.43
C GLU A 345 -4.21 0.48 10.45
N VAL A 346 -3.02 1.08 10.44
CA VAL A 346 -2.89 2.54 10.34
C VAL A 346 -2.96 2.93 8.87
N ARG A 347 -3.91 3.79 8.53
CA ARG A 347 -4.06 4.36 7.19
C ARG A 347 -3.96 5.87 7.23
N ARG A 348 -3.62 6.47 6.09
CA ARG A 348 -3.36 7.91 5.91
C ARG A 348 -4.50 8.61 5.21
N ALA A 349 -4.77 9.86 5.62
CA ALA A 349 -5.50 10.83 4.81
C ALA A 349 -4.91 12.23 5.00
N PHE A 350 -4.99 13.07 3.96
CA PHE A 350 -4.56 14.46 4.03
C PHE A 350 -5.75 15.42 3.92
N THR A 351 -5.63 16.59 4.57
CA THR A 351 -6.64 17.65 4.46
C THR A 351 -6.34 18.65 3.36
N ALA A 352 -5.07 18.80 2.97
CA ALA A 352 -4.65 19.79 1.97
C ALA A 352 -4.71 19.22 0.54
N GLN A 353 -5.79 19.47 -0.20
CA GLN A 353 -5.97 19.00 -1.57
C GLN A 353 -4.79 19.40 -2.49
N THR A 354 -4.26 20.62 -2.34
CA THR A 354 -3.09 21.06 -3.12
C THR A 354 -1.87 20.17 -2.91
N VAL A 355 -1.66 19.67 -1.68
CA VAL A 355 -0.56 18.74 -1.37
C VAL A 355 -0.81 17.38 -2.03
N ILE A 356 -2.04 16.88 -1.95
CA ILE A 356 -2.46 15.64 -2.59
C ILE A 356 -2.21 15.72 -4.09
N ASP A 357 -2.69 16.79 -4.74
CA ASP A 357 -2.53 16.98 -6.19
C ASP A 357 -1.05 17.01 -6.62
N ILE A 358 -0.20 17.72 -5.87
CA ILE A 358 1.25 17.77 -6.15
C ILE A 358 1.88 16.37 -6.04
N LEU A 359 1.55 15.61 -5.01
CA LEU A 359 2.10 14.28 -4.79
C LEU A 359 1.62 13.29 -5.86
N ALA A 360 0.37 13.37 -6.26
CA ALA A 360 -0.19 12.55 -7.34
C ALA A 360 0.46 12.87 -8.70
N GLU A 361 0.61 14.17 -9.03
CA GLU A 361 1.18 14.59 -10.31
C GLU A 361 2.68 14.32 -10.38
N ARG A 362 3.43 14.68 -9.33
CA ARG A 362 4.88 14.61 -9.32
C ARG A 362 5.40 13.21 -9.03
N ASP A 363 4.87 12.56 -7.98
CA ASP A 363 5.44 11.35 -7.39
C ASP A 363 4.58 10.10 -7.63
N GLY A 364 3.34 10.26 -8.10
CA GLY A 364 2.40 9.16 -8.30
C GLY A 364 1.82 8.59 -7.00
N HIS A 365 1.85 9.37 -5.90
CA HIS A 365 1.15 9.00 -4.66
C HIS A 365 -0.36 9.15 -4.83
N ASP A 366 -1.10 8.18 -4.34
CA ASP A 366 -2.59 8.17 -4.35
C ASP A 366 -3.07 8.34 -2.91
N ILE A 367 -2.92 9.55 -2.40
CA ILE A 367 -3.29 9.86 -1.02
C ILE A 367 -4.71 10.40 -1.02
N ASP A 368 -5.57 9.74 -0.26
CA ASP A 368 -6.95 10.15 -0.10
C ASP A 368 -7.08 11.45 0.71
N ASN A 369 -8.05 12.29 0.38
CA ASN A 369 -8.58 13.24 1.35
C ASN A 369 -9.48 12.50 2.37
N VAL A 370 -10.05 13.25 3.34
CA VAL A 370 -10.80 12.61 4.44
C VAL A 370 -12.03 11.87 3.95
N GLU A 371 -12.79 12.46 3.03
CA GLU A 371 -14.01 11.86 2.46
C GLU A 371 -13.66 10.63 1.61
N GLU A 372 -12.66 10.72 0.75
CA GLU A 372 -12.19 9.61 -0.07
C GLU A 372 -11.69 8.44 0.78
N ALA A 373 -10.93 8.73 1.85
CA ALA A 373 -10.47 7.72 2.79
C ALA A 373 -11.64 7.01 3.49
N MET A 374 -12.64 7.77 3.95
CA MET A 374 -13.81 7.19 4.61
C MET A 374 -14.66 6.34 3.65
N ASP A 375 -14.82 6.77 2.40
CA ASP A 375 -15.53 6.01 1.36
C ASP A 375 -14.78 4.72 1.03
N ARG A 376 -13.46 4.76 0.93
CA ARG A 376 -12.59 3.59 0.72
C ARG A 376 -12.69 2.61 1.89
N LEU A 377 -12.72 3.08 3.14
CA LEU A 377 -12.91 2.23 4.31
C LEU A 377 -14.26 1.48 4.27
N ILE A 378 -15.32 2.13 3.78
CA ILE A 378 -16.63 1.47 3.59
C ILE A 378 -16.54 0.42 2.48
N ALA A 379 -15.92 0.76 1.35
CA ALA A 379 -15.75 -0.15 0.22
C ALA A 379 -14.95 -1.40 0.62
N ASP A 380 -13.92 -1.22 1.45
CA ASP A 380 -13.09 -2.32 2.00
C ASP A 380 -13.82 -3.13 3.08
N GLY A 381 -15.01 -2.71 3.50
CA GLY A 381 -15.81 -3.43 4.51
C GLY A 381 -15.30 -3.27 5.94
N VAL A 382 -14.47 -2.26 6.21
CA VAL A 382 -14.01 -1.93 7.58
C VAL A 382 -15.20 -1.71 8.50
N LYS A 383 -15.11 -2.25 9.73
CA LYS A 383 -16.22 -2.17 10.71
C LYS A 383 -15.95 -1.17 11.82
N GLU A 384 -14.70 -1.03 12.21
CA GLU A 384 -14.30 -0.17 13.32
C GLU A 384 -13.23 0.82 12.86
N VAL A 385 -13.49 2.11 13.08
CA VAL A 385 -12.60 3.19 12.68
C VAL A 385 -12.33 4.12 13.85
N VAL A 386 -11.06 4.44 14.06
CA VAL A 386 -10.60 5.51 14.93
C VAL A 386 -9.89 6.55 14.07
N VAL A 387 -10.44 7.75 13.97
CA VAL A 387 -9.79 8.86 13.27
C VAL A 387 -8.87 9.57 14.24
N GLN A 388 -7.57 9.61 13.93
CA GLN A 388 -6.53 10.30 14.70
C GLN A 388 -6.02 11.53 13.95
N PRO A 389 -6.56 12.73 14.24
CA PRO A 389 -5.99 13.97 13.69
C PRO A 389 -4.60 14.23 14.27
N THR A 390 -3.64 14.57 13.42
CA THR A 390 -2.27 14.91 13.84
C THR A 390 -2.03 16.42 13.96
N HIS A 391 -3.09 17.23 13.82
CA HIS A 391 -3.01 18.69 13.95
C HIS A 391 -2.49 19.12 15.33
N VAL A 392 -1.88 20.30 15.41
CA VAL A 392 -1.33 20.79 16.69
C VAL A 392 -2.44 21.18 17.67
N MET A 393 -3.55 21.73 17.18
CA MET A 393 -4.64 22.30 18.01
C MET A 393 -6.01 22.11 17.36
N THR A 394 -7.08 22.38 18.12
CA THR A 394 -8.47 22.38 17.66
C THR A 394 -8.80 23.65 16.86
N GLY A 395 -8.17 23.81 15.69
CA GLY A 395 -8.40 24.91 14.76
C GLY A 395 -9.41 24.56 13.67
N PHE A 396 -9.55 25.43 12.64
CA PHE A 396 -10.47 25.22 11.53
C PHE A 396 -10.29 23.87 10.83
N GLU A 397 -9.04 23.44 10.62
CA GLU A 397 -8.77 22.17 9.96
C GLU A 397 -9.24 20.96 10.76
N TYR A 398 -9.07 21.01 12.09
CA TYR A 398 -9.63 19.97 12.95
C TYR A 398 -11.17 19.97 12.90
N ASP A 399 -11.79 21.16 12.92
CA ASP A 399 -13.25 21.28 12.84
C ASP A 399 -13.77 20.72 11.51
N ASP A 400 -13.05 20.96 10.41
CA ASP A 400 -13.40 20.43 9.09
C ASP A 400 -13.26 18.88 9.06
N VAL A 401 -12.23 18.32 9.68
CA VAL A 401 -12.09 16.86 9.84
C VAL A 401 -13.27 16.29 10.64
N VAL A 402 -13.60 16.87 11.80
CA VAL A 402 -14.73 16.42 12.61
C VAL A 402 -16.03 16.48 11.83
N LYS A 403 -16.24 17.55 11.07
CA LYS A 403 -17.41 17.73 10.23
C LYS A 403 -17.48 16.66 9.13
N ALA A 404 -16.41 16.46 8.36
CA ALA A 404 -16.35 15.47 7.30
C ALA A 404 -16.62 14.05 7.85
N VAL A 405 -15.95 13.66 8.93
CA VAL A 405 -16.12 12.35 9.56
C VAL A 405 -17.52 12.15 10.12
N SER A 406 -18.17 13.21 10.65
CA SER A 406 -19.53 13.10 11.20
C SER A 406 -20.60 12.70 10.17
N GLU A 407 -20.36 12.92 8.88
CA GLU A 407 -21.27 12.51 7.80
C GLU A 407 -21.32 10.98 7.64
N TYR A 408 -20.35 10.28 8.23
CA TYR A 408 -20.22 8.82 8.21
C TYR A 408 -20.74 8.14 9.50
N GLU A 409 -21.37 8.88 10.40
CA GLU A 409 -22.01 8.30 11.58
C GLU A 409 -23.01 7.21 11.20
N GLY A 410 -22.90 6.04 11.84
CA GLY A 410 -23.74 4.88 11.58
C GLY A 410 -23.43 4.10 10.30
N LYS A 411 -22.34 4.42 9.60
CA LYS A 411 -21.83 3.64 8.48
C LYS A 411 -20.89 2.51 8.93
N PHE A 412 -20.31 2.64 10.11
CA PHE A 412 -19.42 1.67 10.75
C PHE A 412 -20.07 1.11 12.02
N ASP A 413 -19.64 -0.05 12.47
CA ASP A 413 -20.05 -0.62 13.75
C ASP A 413 -19.53 0.24 14.93
N SER A 414 -18.33 0.83 14.73
CA SER A 414 -17.73 1.82 15.63
C SER A 414 -16.97 2.87 14.83
N LEU A 415 -17.31 4.14 15.06
CA LEU A 415 -16.59 5.29 14.51
C LEU A 415 -16.27 6.25 15.66
N LYS A 416 -14.98 6.52 15.87
CA LYS A 416 -14.50 7.38 16.95
C LYS A 416 -13.54 8.41 16.38
N ILE A 417 -13.53 9.61 16.97
CA ILE A 417 -12.61 10.68 16.60
C ILE A 417 -11.77 11.00 17.83
N SER A 418 -10.46 10.94 17.66
CA SER A 418 -9.48 11.35 18.66
C SER A 418 -9.26 12.87 18.61
N THR A 419 -8.37 13.37 19.44
CA THR A 419 -8.06 14.79 19.56
C THR A 419 -6.66 15.12 19.01
N PRO A 420 -6.43 16.39 18.55
CA PRO A 420 -5.11 16.84 18.11
C PRO A 420 -4.13 16.94 19.28
N VAL A 421 -2.87 17.32 19.01
CA VAL A 421 -1.77 17.29 19.99
C VAL A 421 -2.10 18.05 21.28
N VAL A 422 -2.74 19.21 21.19
CA VAL A 422 -3.00 20.05 22.37
C VAL A 422 -4.49 20.33 22.54
N THR A 423 -5.10 19.78 23.59
CA THR A 423 -6.50 19.97 23.96
C THR A 423 -6.69 20.21 25.45
N THR A 424 -5.82 19.69 26.28
CA THR A 424 -5.90 19.77 27.74
C THR A 424 -4.67 20.44 28.35
N ASP A 425 -4.77 20.85 29.61
CA ASP A 425 -3.61 21.43 30.34
C ASP A 425 -2.44 20.45 30.48
N ALA A 426 -2.73 19.14 30.55
CA ALA A 426 -1.73 18.08 30.57
C ALA A 426 -0.99 17.96 29.23
N ASP A 427 -1.69 18.16 28.12
CA ASP A 427 -1.08 18.12 26.77
C ASP A 427 -0.10 19.29 26.59
N TYR A 428 -0.48 20.48 27.10
CA TYR A 428 0.43 21.62 27.13
C TYR A 428 1.71 21.32 27.90
N ASP A 429 1.60 20.70 29.08
CA ASP A 429 2.75 20.32 29.90
C ASP A 429 3.62 19.27 29.19
N ALA A 430 3.01 18.29 28.53
CA ALA A 430 3.70 17.24 27.78
C ALA A 430 4.42 17.81 26.54
N LEU A 431 3.73 18.67 25.75
CA LEU A 431 4.34 19.31 24.59
C LEU A 431 5.52 20.21 25.01
N VAL A 432 5.37 21.04 26.06
CA VAL A 432 6.45 21.88 26.57
C VAL A 432 7.64 21.03 27.02
N ALA A 433 7.41 19.91 27.70
CA ALA A 433 8.48 18.99 28.09
C ALA A 433 9.22 18.41 26.86
N SER A 434 8.48 18.07 25.82
CA SER A 434 9.06 17.58 24.54
C SER A 434 9.88 18.67 23.87
N LEU A 435 9.36 19.90 23.72
CA LEU A 435 10.08 21.03 23.12
C LEU A 435 11.42 21.31 23.84
N ILE A 436 11.39 21.27 25.18
CA ILE A 436 12.58 21.49 26.00
C ILE A 436 13.60 20.37 25.80
N ALA A 437 13.16 19.12 25.77
CA ALA A 437 14.05 17.97 25.60
C ALA A 437 14.76 18.01 24.24
N GLU A 438 14.00 18.25 23.18
CA GLU A 438 14.50 18.27 21.79
C GLU A 438 15.44 19.46 21.52
N THR A 439 15.26 20.56 22.22
CA THR A 439 16.08 21.76 22.05
C THR A 439 17.18 21.95 23.10
N ALA A 440 17.35 20.95 23.98
CA ALA A 440 18.32 21.03 25.08
C ALA A 440 19.76 21.37 24.62
N ALA A 441 20.17 20.88 23.45
CA ALA A 441 21.50 21.14 22.87
C ALA A 441 21.68 22.60 22.44
N TYR A 442 20.61 23.32 22.14
CA TYR A 442 20.60 24.72 21.73
C TYR A 442 20.41 25.67 22.91
N ASN A 443 19.96 25.17 24.06
CA ASN A 443 19.67 25.97 25.25
C ASN A 443 20.94 26.31 26.02
N VAL A 444 21.75 27.23 25.46
CA VAL A 444 22.98 27.72 26.02
C VAL A 444 22.93 29.23 26.27
N GLU A 445 23.80 29.76 27.16
CA GLU A 445 23.85 31.18 27.48
C GLU A 445 24.00 32.04 26.23
N GLY A 446 23.20 33.09 26.11
CA GLY A 446 23.21 34.01 24.96
C GLY A 446 22.42 33.51 23.75
N THR A 447 21.67 32.41 23.88
CA THR A 447 20.83 31.87 22.80
C THR A 447 19.36 32.07 23.11
N ALA A 448 18.61 32.63 22.17
CA ALA A 448 17.16 32.64 22.14
C ALA A 448 16.66 31.46 21.26
N ILE A 449 15.76 30.67 21.76
CA ILE A 449 15.10 29.58 21.03
C ILE A 449 13.71 30.05 20.63
N VAL A 450 13.44 30.07 19.32
CA VAL A 450 12.24 30.68 18.76
C VAL A 450 11.50 29.64 17.95
N PHE A 451 10.26 29.34 18.37
CA PHE A 451 9.36 28.48 17.66
C PHE A 451 8.39 29.29 16.80
N MET A 452 8.30 28.93 15.53
CA MET A 452 7.41 29.54 14.56
C MET A 452 6.24 28.59 14.26
N GLY A 453 5.03 28.94 14.72
CA GLY A 453 3.79 28.28 14.35
C GLY A 453 3.14 28.92 13.13
N HIS A 454 2.14 28.25 12.55
CA HIS A 454 1.37 28.78 11.42
C HIS A 454 0.59 30.05 11.84
N GLY A 455 -0.14 29.95 12.94
CA GLY A 455 -1.11 30.95 13.34
C GLY A 455 -2.49 30.70 12.75
N THR A 456 -3.51 31.24 13.36
CA THR A 456 -4.90 31.07 12.87
C THR A 456 -5.78 32.22 13.37
N HIS A 457 -6.85 32.52 12.63
CA HIS A 457 -7.91 33.42 13.07
C HIS A 457 -8.97 32.71 13.93
N HIS A 458 -8.82 31.39 14.16
CA HIS A 458 -9.65 30.61 15.07
C HIS A 458 -9.30 30.97 16.53
N GLU A 459 -10.26 30.76 17.46
CA GLU A 459 -10.02 30.98 18.91
C GLU A 459 -8.88 30.12 19.46
N ALA A 460 -8.62 28.95 18.83
CA ALA A 460 -7.49 28.07 19.15
C ALA A 460 -6.11 28.75 18.99
N ASN A 461 -6.01 29.93 18.38
CA ASN A 461 -4.77 30.70 18.33
C ASN A 461 -4.23 31.03 19.74
N ALA A 462 -5.09 31.03 20.76
CA ALA A 462 -4.70 31.15 22.16
C ALA A 462 -3.70 30.09 22.61
N THR A 463 -3.59 28.96 21.92
CA THR A 463 -2.62 27.90 22.18
C THR A 463 -1.19 28.42 22.21
N TYR A 464 -0.82 29.33 21.31
CA TYR A 464 0.53 29.88 21.25
C TYR A 464 0.88 30.71 22.50
N ALA A 465 -0.07 31.53 22.97
CA ALA A 465 0.11 32.29 24.19
C ALA A 465 0.16 31.39 25.45
N ASN A 466 -0.65 30.33 25.48
CA ASN A 466 -0.65 29.36 26.57
C ASN A 466 0.68 28.58 26.63
N LEU A 467 1.21 28.12 25.48
CA LEU A 467 2.52 27.46 25.41
C LEU A 467 3.64 28.41 25.87
N GLN A 468 3.61 29.68 25.42
CA GLN A 468 4.57 30.69 25.88
C GLN A 468 4.53 30.86 27.40
N GLN A 469 3.33 30.90 27.99
CA GLN A 469 3.19 31.02 29.43
C GLN A 469 3.74 29.81 30.16
N LYS A 470 3.44 28.58 29.68
CA LYS A 470 3.97 27.33 30.25
C LYS A 470 5.49 27.27 30.21
N LEU A 471 6.11 27.64 29.08
CA LEU A 471 7.58 27.73 28.96
C LEU A 471 8.16 28.73 29.96
N THR A 472 7.52 29.86 30.11
CA THR A 472 7.95 30.90 31.07
C THR A 472 7.84 30.40 32.52
N ASP A 473 6.72 29.77 32.88
CA ASP A 473 6.45 29.21 34.21
C ASP A 473 7.44 28.06 34.54
N ALA A 474 7.86 27.29 33.52
CA ALA A 474 8.88 26.27 33.64
C ALA A 474 10.32 26.82 33.75
N GLY A 475 10.51 28.17 33.68
CA GLY A 475 11.78 28.84 33.84
C GLY A 475 12.59 29.03 32.56
N TYR A 476 11.99 28.78 31.38
CA TYR A 476 12.63 28.93 30.08
C TYR A 476 12.33 30.30 29.46
N ALA A 477 12.88 31.37 30.07
CA ALA A 477 12.63 32.74 29.67
C ALA A 477 13.31 33.13 28.32
N ASN A 478 14.19 32.29 27.81
CA ASN A 478 14.85 32.45 26.51
C ASN A 478 14.17 31.68 25.38
N TYR A 479 12.96 31.13 25.63
CA TYR A 479 12.12 30.47 24.65
C TYR A 479 10.99 31.38 24.22
N PHE A 480 10.77 31.53 22.93
CA PHE A 480 9.77 32.40 22.34
C PHE A 480 8.91 31.68 21.34
N ILE A 481 7.63 31.98 21.31
CA ILE A 481 6.67 31.44 20.35
C ILE A 481 6.08 32.61 19.56
N GLY A 482 6.07 32.45 18.23
CA GLY A 482 5.38 33.35 17.33
C GLY A 482 4.72 32.61 16.18
N THR A 483 4.06 33.35 15.31
CA THR A 483 3.27 32.80 14.21
C THR A 483 3.52 33.54 12.89
N VAL A 484 3.30 32.84 11.77
CA VAL A 484 3.39 33.43 10.43
C VAL A 484 2.20 34.33 10.14
N GLU A 485 0.98 33.86 10.42
CA GLU A 485 -0.27 34.48 9.95
C GLU A 485 -1.10 35.16 11.04
N ALA A 486 -0.65 35.10 12.31
CA ALA A 486 -1.44 35.62 13.43
C ALA A 486 -0.56 36.31 14.49
N THR A 487 -0.98 36.24 15.75
CA THR A 487 -0.23 36.78 16.89
C THR A 487 0.11 35.67 17.89
N PRO A 488 1.33 35.69 18.51
CA PRO A 488 2.36 36.73 18.37
C PRO A 488 2.99 36.72 16.98
N SER A 489 3.19 37.90 16.40
CA SER A 489 3.84 38.08 15.08
C SER A 489 5.35 37.99 15.16
N LEU A 490 6.03 37.94 14.02
CA LEU A 490 7.50 38.06 13.92
C LEU A 490 8.01 39.31 14.62
N ASP A 491 7.32 40.46 14.46
CA ASP A 491 7.72 41.71 15.09
C ASP A 491 7.60 41.65 16.63
N ASP A 492 6.56 40.99 17.14
CA ASP A 492 6.37 40.80 18.59
C ASP A 492 7.50 39.94 19.17
N VAL A 493 7.83 38.83 18.47
CA VAL A 493 8.95 37.94 18.88
C VAL A 493 10.28 38.63 18.79
N LEU A 494 10.56 39.38 17.71
CA LEU A 494 11.80 40.14 17.56
C LEU A 494 11.95 41.16 18.72
N ALA A 495 10.89 41.89 19.05
CA ALA A 495 10.91 42.82 20.16
C ALA A 495 11.17 42.12 21.51
N ALA A 496 10.59 40.95 21.72
CA ALA A 496 10.82 40.16 22.93
C ALA A 496 12.25 39.63 23.03
N VAL A 497 12.83 39.14 21.93
CA VAL A 497 14.22 38.67 21.88
C VAL A 497 15.19 39.85 22.09
N GLN A 498 14.91 41.01 21.49
CA GLN A 498 15.72 42.23 21.69
C GLN A 498 15.74 42.74 23.14
N ALA A 499 14.77 42.36 23.95
CA ALA A 499 14.75 42.69 25.37
C ALA A 499 15.62 41.75 26.22
N THR A 500 16.29 40.78 25.63
CA THR A 500 17.22 39.83 26.26
C THR A 500 18.68 40.15 25.91
N ASP A 501 19.61 39.42 26.54
CA ASP A 501 21.04 39.50 26.22
C ASP A 501 21.43 38.46 25.14
N ALA A 502 20.48 37.90 24.38
CA ALA A 502 20.76 36.95 23.34
C ALA A 502 21.60 37.57 22.19
N THR A 503 22.53 36.81 21.68
CA THR A 503 23.34 37.15 20.49
C THR A 503 23.14 36.14 19.36
N LYS A 504 22.54 34.99 19.69
CA LYS A 504 22.18 33.92 18.75
C LYS A 504 20.69 33.61 18.85
N VAL A 505 20.09 33.32 17.72
CA VAL A 505 18.70 32.85 17.59
C VAL A 505 18.68 31.49 16.90
N VAL A 506 17.99 30.54 17.49
CA VAL A 506 17.69 29.23 16.86
C VAL A 506 16.23 29.22 16.53
N LEU A 507 15.92 29.08 15.24
CA LEU A 507 14.56 29.03 14.71
C LEU A 507 14.13 27.59 14.47
N LEU A 508 12.94 27.21 14.98
CA LEU A 508 12.34 25.89 14.81
C LEU A 508 10.85 26.03 14.43
N PRO A 509 10.30 25.13 13.60
CA PRO A 509 8.87 25.13 13.36
C PRO A 509 8.09 24.55 14.56
N LEU A 510 6.95 25.18 14.89
CA LEU A 510 5.94 24.64 15.82
C LEU A 510 4.77 24.11 15.00
N MET A 511 5.08 23.17 14.13
CA MET A 511 4.18 22.50 13.17
C MET A 511 4.56 21.04 13.09
N ILE A 512 3.60 20.17 12.79
CA ILE A 512 3.86 18.72 12.66
C ILE A 512 4.96 18.47 11.63
N VAL A 513 4.92 19.18 10.52
CA VAL A 513 5.90 19.07 9.42
C VAL A 513 6.71 20.34 9.27
N ALA A 514 7.96 20.23 8.89
CA ALA A 514 8.79 21.35 8.43
C ALA A 514 8.56 21.55 6.91
N GLY A 515 7.34 21.96 6.54
CA GLY A 515 6.92 22.14 5.16
C GLY A 515 7.27 23.51 4.58
N ASP A 516 6.38 24.07 3.74
CA ASP A 516 6.60 25.29 2.99
C ASP A 516 6.94 26.50 3.89
N HIS A 517 6.14 26.74 4.92
CA HIS A 517 6.38 27.84 5.86
C HIS A 517 7.74 27.73 6.58
N ALA A 518 8.15 26.51 6.95
CA ALA A 518 9.45 26.32 7.61
C ALA A 518 10.63 26.57 6.66
N ASN A 519 10.50 26.19 5.40
CA ASN A 519 11.55 26.34 4.40
C ASN A 519 11.62 27.76 3.84
N ASN A 520 10.49 28.43 3.63
CA ASN A 520 10.40 29.74 2.99
C ASN A 520 10.27 30.86 4.01
N ASP A 521 9.20 30.91 4.82
CA ASP A 521 8.94 32.01 5.74
C ASP A 521 9.92 32.01 6.93
N MET A 522 10.32 30.83 7.44
CA MET A 522 11.26 30.75 8.56
C MET A 522 12.70 30.78 8.09
N ALA A 523 13.14 29.83 7.28
CA ALA A 523 14.54 29.58 6.94
C ALA A 523 14.96 30.14 5.59
N GLY A 524 14.02 30.66 4.78
CA GLY A 524 14.30 31.21 3.47
C GLY A 524 15.25 32.40 3.46
N ASP A 525 15.90 32.63 2.33
CA ASP A 525 16.82 33.76 2.10
C ASP A 525 16.08 35.00 1.56
N GLU A 526 14.76 34.93 1.39
CA GLU A 526 13.94 36.04 0.90
C GLU A 526 13.84 37.16 1.94
N GLU A 527 13.72 38.41 1.45
CA GLU A 527 13.50 39.57 2.31
C GLU A 527 12.19 39.45 3.10
N GLY A 528 12.29 39.51 4.43
CA GLY A 528 11.13 39.39 5.33
C GLY A 528 10.94 37.98 5.91
N SER A 529 11.78 37.02 5.54
CA SER A 529 11.82 35.76 6.28
C SER A 529 12.25 35.98 7.73
N TRP A 530 11.92 35.06 8.63
CA TRP A 530 12.36 35.13 10.02
C TRP A 530 13.89 35.15 10.12
N LYS A 531 14.58 34.29 9.37
CA LYS A 531 16.04 34.26 9.28
C LYS A 531 16.62 35.60 8.83
N ASP A 532 16.11 36.19 7.75
CA ASP A 532 16.53 37.48 7.23
C ASP A 532 16.31 38.59 8.27
N THR A 533 15.13 38.61 8.90
CA THR A 533 14.76 39.63 9.89
C THR A 533 15.65 39.59 11.12
N PHE A 534 15.90 38.43 11.73
CA PHE A 534 16.83 38.30 12.86
C PHE A 534 18.27 38.58 12.47
N THR A 535 18.71 38.17 11.26
CA THR A 535 20.04 38.45 10.75
C THR A 535 20.25 39.96 10.57
N LYS A 536 19.28 40.68 9.99
CA LYS A 536 19.31 42.15 9.85
C LYS A 536 19.30 42.86 11.20
N ALA A 537 18.68 42.25 12.21
CA ALA A 537 18.69 42.74 13.57
C ALA A 537 20.02 42.48 14.31
N GLY A 538 20.97 41.78 13.69
CA GLY A 538 22.36 41.59 14.18
C GLY A 538 22.59 40.29 14.96
N TYR A 539 21.65 39.33 14.91
CA TYR A 539 21.81 38.02 15.53
C TYR A 539 22.55 37.03 14.63
N GLU A 540 23.27 36.10 15.23
CA GLU A 540 23.63 34.83 14.58
C GLU A 540 22.38 33.97 14.52
N VAL A 541 21.98 33.48 13.33
CA VAL A 541 20.76 32.72 13.15
C VAL A 541 21.06 31.29 12.68
N GLU A 542 20.52 30.33 13.40
CA GLU A 542 20.51 28.92 13.04
C GLU A 542 19.07 28.47 12.81
N CYS A 543 18.80 27.80 11.69
CA CYS A 543 17.49 27.25 11.39
C CYS A 543 17.53 25.73 11.49
N VAL A 544 16.63 25.16 12.27
CA VAL A 544 16.48 23.71 12.47
C VAL A 544 15.13 23.28 11.89
N LEU A 545 15.16 22.56 10.79
CA LEU A 545 13.98 22.16 10.04
C LEU A 545 13.42 20.81 10.54
N ASN A 546 13.22 20.69 11.85
CA ASN A 546 12.63 19.54 12.50
C ASN A 546 11.16 19.81 12.80
N GLY A 547 10.24 19.06 12.15
CA GLY A 547 8.82 19.14 12.50
C GLY A 547 8.50 18.40 13.80
N LEU A 548 7.42 18.78 14.48
CA LEU A 548 6.99 18.17 15.74
C LEU A 548 6.72 16.66 15.62
N GLY A 549 6.34 16.18 14.42
CA GLY A 549 6.12 14.76 14.20
C GLY A 549 7.34 13.87 14.41
N GLN A 550 8.56 14.44 14.38
CA GLN A 550 9.81 13.73 14.69
C GLN A 550 10.01 13.49 16.19
N TYR A 551 9.30 14.25 17.04
CA TYR A 551 9.54 14.26 18.48
C TYR A 551 8.80 13.11 19.14
N GLU A 552 9.53 12.18 19.75
CA GLU A 552 8.94 11.03 20.47
C GLU A 552 7.88 11.47 21.51
N GLY A 553 8.09 12.62 22.18
CA GLY A 553 7.13 13.16 23.13
C GLY A 553 5.80 13.58 22.47
N VAL A 554 5.84 14.09 21.23
CA VAL A 554 4.63 14.44 20.46
C VAL A 554 3.93 13.20 19.96
N GLN A 555 4.67 12.21 19.45
CA GLN A 555 4.13 10.91 19.05
C GLN A 555 3.41 10.25 20.23
N GLN A 556 3.99 10.29 21.43
CA GLN A 556 3.37 9.73 22.65
C GLN A 556 2.06 10.42 23.03
N ILE A 557 1.96 11.76 22.87
CA ILE A 557 0.70 12.49 23.09
C ILE A 557 -0.40 11.95 22.16
N LEU A 558 -0.10 11.77 20.87
CA LEU A 558 -1.05 11.24 19.88
C LEU A 558 -1.44 9.79 20.19
N ILE A 559 -0.49 8.96 20.63
CA ILE A 559 -0.77 7.58 21.10
C ILE A 559 -1.73 7.60 22.28
N ASP A 560 -1.51 8.45 23.29
CA ASP A 560 -2.36 8.55 24.48
C ASP A 560 -3.78 9.05 24.13
N HIS A 561 -3.89 9.96 23.17
CA HIS A 561 -5.17 10.43 22.65
C HIS A 561 -5.92 9.33 21.88
N ALA A 562 -5.23 8.56 21.04
CA ALA A 562 -5.79 7.39 20.38
C ALA A 562 -6.31 6.37 21.42
N ALA A 563 -5.52 6.08 22.47
CA ALA A 563 -5.96 5.20 23.57
C ALA A 563 -7.26 5.71 24.22
N THR A 564 -7.35 7.00 24.45
CA THR A 564 -8.54 7.62 25.04
C THR A 564 -9.76 7.45 24.12
N ALA A 565 -9.60 7.68 22.81
CA ALA A 565 -10.66 7.48 21.83
C ALA A 565 -11.07 6.00 21.74
N ILE A 566 -10.13 5.07 21.74
CA ILE A 566 -10.38 3.61 21.72
C ILE A 566 -11.17 3.17 22.96
N ALA A 567 -10.84 3.71 24.12
CA ALA A 567 -11.53 3.35 25.37
C ALA A 567 -12.98 3.89 25.47
N GLY A 568 -13.31 4.97 24.77
CA GLY A 568 -14.65 5.61 24.70
C GLY A 568 -14.89 6.57 25.79
#